data_3a149c25987d1ad6e95e2523410143ab
#
_entry.id   3a149c25987d1ad6e95e2523410143ab
#
_cell.length_a   1.000
_cell.length_b   1.000
_cell.length_c   1.000
_cell.angle_alpha   90.00
_cell.angle_beta   90.00
_cell.angle_gamma   90.00
#
_symmetry.space_group_name_H-M   'P 1'
#
loop_
_entity.id
_entity.type
_entity.pdbx_description
1 polymer ?
#
loop_
_entity_poly.entity_id
_entity_poly.type
_entity_poly.pdbx_seq_one_letter_code
_entity_poly.pdbx_strand_id
1 'polypeptide(L)'
;REQGQSRVETARAALAQAVVNRDTARLNLERTQVKSVVNGFVTNLDLRPGAYVSASHPVMALVDRGSFYVEGYFEETKLPMIHLGDRVTVSLMGAQQKLAGHVESFAEGISDRDRTTGTNLLPNINPTFNWVRLAQRIPVRVALDPVPANVRLVAGQTATVQVLPGKARPAPRAQAMAAPGSLKN
;
A
#
# COMPACT_ATOMS: atom_id res chain seq x y z
N ARG A 1 26.28 57.97 8.23
CA ARG A 1 25.19 57.09 8.70
C ARG A 1 24.97 55.93 7.68
N GLU A 2 25.01 56.13 6.39
CA GLU A 2 24.84 55.13 5.33
C GLU A 2 25.89 53.99 5.39
N GLN A 3 27.18 54.32 5.64
CA GLN A 3 28.23 53.31 5.78
C GLN A 3 28.00 52.38 6.99
N GLY A 4 27.39 52.88 8.06
CA GLY A 4 27.03 52.04 9.22
C GLY A 4 25.89 51.05 8.93
N GLN A 5 24.88 51.53 8.18
CA GLN A 5 23.76 50.69 7.76
C GLN A 5 24.20 49.59 6.82
N SER A 6 25.01 49.91 5.81
CA SER A 6 25.56 48.92 4.87
C SER A 6 26.37 47.81 5.56
N ARG A 7 27.19 48.21 6.57
CA ARG A 7 27.94 47.22 7.38
C ARG A 7 27.03 46.29 8.18
N VAL A 8 25.94 46.80 8.75
CA VAL A 8 24.96 46.01 9.48
C VAL A 8 24.22 45.03 8.54
N GLU A 9 23.83 45.48 7.36
CA GLU A 9 23.19 44.64 6.36
C GLU A 9 24.10 43.50 5.87
N THR A 10 25.37 43.85 5.58
CA THR A 10 26.37 42.83 5.21
C THR A 10 26.60 41.80 6.31
N ALA A 11 26.70 42.27 7.56
CA ALA A 11 26.85 41.37 8.70
C ALA A 11 25.62 40.46 8.91
N ARG A 12 24.41 41.01 8.70
CA ARG A 12 23.17 40.19 8.75
C ARG A 12 23.13 39.17 7.63
N ALA A 13 23.50 39.54 6.41
CA ALA A 13 23.58 38.59 5.30
C ALA A 13 24.60 37.47 5.56
N ALA A 14 25.79 37.82 6.09
CA ALA A 14 26.78 36.82 6.48
C ALA A 14 26.31 35.91 7.60
N LEU A 15 25.61 36.45 8.58
CA LEU A 15 24.99 35.63 9.64
C LEU A 15 23.95 34.65 9.07
N ALA A 16 23.05 35.14 8.22
CA ALA A 16 22.04 34.32 7.58
C ALA A 16 22.67 33.16 6.77
N GLN A 17 23.73 33.48 6.00
CA GLN A 17 24.46 32.46 5.25
C GLN A 17 25.13 31.42 6.17
N ALA A 18 25.72 31.84 7.27
CA ALA A 18 26.35 30.95 8.24
C ALA A 18 25.31 30.04 8.91
N VAL A 19 24.11 30.54 9.21
CA VAL A 19 23.00 29.75 9.74
C VAL A 19 22.56 28.68 8.74
N VAL A 20 22.38 29.03 7.46
CA VAL A 20 22.04 28.08 6.39
C VAL A 20 23.10 26.99 6.24
N ASN A 21 24.38 27.37 6.26
CA ASN A 21 25.49 26.40 6.16
C ASN A 21 25.50 25.44 7.36
N ARG A 22 25.29 25.95 8.56
CA ARG A 22 25.18 25.14 9.79
C ARG A 22 23.99 24.15 9.68
N ASP A 23 22.83 24.63 9.28
CA ASP A 23 21.62 23.81 9.22
C ASP A 23 21.74 22.75 8.13
N THR A 24 22.37 23.06 7.01
CA THR A 24 22.70 22.08 5.96
C THR A 24 23.66 21.01 6.48
N ALA A 25 24.71 21.40 7.18
CA ALA A 25 25.66 20.45 7.77
C ALA A 25 24.99 19.55 8.82
N ARG A 26 24.10 20.11 9.64
CA ARG A 26 23.31 19.39 10.63
C ARG A 26 22.38 18.37 9.98
N LEU A 27 21.66 18.77 8.94
CA LEU A 27 20.78 17.90 8.18
C LEU A 27 21.57 16.75 7.53
N ASN A 28 22.74 17.04 6.97
CA ASN A 28 23.59 16.01 6.37
C ASN A 28 24.08 15.01 7.43
N LEU A 29 24.44 15.46 8.62
CA LEU A 29 24.82 14.60 9.74
C LEU A 29 23.63 13.75 10.19
N GLU A 30 22.44 14.28 10.30
CA GLU A 30 21.25 13.55 10.67
C GLU A 30 20.90 12.46 9.65
N ARG A 31 21.08 12.75 8.36
CA ARG A 31 20.87 11.78 7.26
C ARG A 31 21.89 10.65 7.21
N THR A 32 23.02 10.74 7.90
CA THR A 32 23.96 9.63 8.03
C THR A 32 23.39 8.49 8.88
N GLN A 33 22.38 8.77 9.70
CA GLN A 33 21.68 7.79 10.52
C GLN A 33 20.35 7.42 9.90
N VAL A 34 20.28 6.28 9.22
CA VAL A 34 19.03 5.76 8.67
C VAL A 34 18.33 4.94 9.75
N LYS A 35 17.16 5.42 10.19
CA LYS A 35 16.33 4.75 11.22
C LYS A 35 15.14 4.11 10.56
N SER A 36 14.75 2.92 11.08
CA SER A 36 13.49 2.28 10.68
C SER A 36 12.30 3.15 11.08
N VAL A 37 11.36 3.33 10.15
CA VAL A 37 10.09 4.06 10.38
C VAL A 37 8.96 3.13 10.80
N VAL A 38 9.17 1.81 10.74
CA VAL A 38 8.18 0.78 11.08
C VAL A 38 8.79 -0.29 11.98
N ASN A 39 7.93 -0.98 12.72
CA ASN A 39 8.31 -2.13 13.53
C ASN A 39 8.20 -3.41 12.69
N GLY A 40 9.33 -4.04 12.40
CA GLY A 40 9.31 -5.17 11.49
C GLY A 40 10.59 -5.99 11.49
N PHE A 41 10.72 -6.79 10.45
CA PHE A 41 11.88 -7.64 10.24
C PHE A 41 12.67 -7.18 9.03
N VAL A 42 13.99 -7.11 9.19
CA VAL A 42 14.91 -6.90 8.06
C VAL A 42 15.10 -8.23 7.34
N THR A 43 14.93 -8.22 6.04
CA THR A 43 15.21 -9.36 5.16
C THR A 43 16.20 -8.94 4.08
N ASN A 44 16.87 -9.91 3.44
CA ASN A 44 17.89 -9.63 2.43
C ASN A 44 19.00 -8.68 2.91
N LEU A 45 19.52 -8.92 4.09
CA LEU A 45 20.61 -8.12 4.67
C LEU A 45 21.96 -8.58 4.10
N ASP A 46 22.28 -8.12 2.90
CA ASP A 46 23.60 -8.38 2.27
C ASP A 46 24.63 -7.27 2.59
N LEU A 47 24.19 -6.20 3.24
CA LEU A 47 25.03 -5.07 3.60
C LEU A 47 26.02 -5.45 4.70
N ARG A 48 27.31 -5.24 4.43
CA ARG A 48 28.41 -5.48 5.37
C ARG A 48 29.07 -4.15 5.74
N PRO A 49 29.65 -4.04 6.94
CA PRO A 49 30.48 -2.88 7.30
C PRO A 49 31.60 -2.68 6.26
N GLY A 50 31.76 -1.46 5.79
CA GLY A 50 32.71 -1.11 4.71
C GLY A 50 32.15 -1.22 3.29
N ALA A 51 30.92 -1.70 3.11
CA ALA A 51 30.27 -1.69 1.80
C ALA A 51 29.90 -0.26 1.39
N TYR A 52 30.10 0.04 0.11
CA TYR A 52 29.65 1.31 -0.46
C TYR A 52 28.16 1.29 -0.78
N VAL A 53 27.44 2.29 -0.32
CA VAL A 53 26.01 2.45 -0.56
C VAL A 53 25.76 3.70 -1.39
N SER A 54 25.04 3.55 -2.50
CA SER A 54 24.60 4.67 -3.35
C SER A 54 23.18 5.09 -3.01
N ALA A 55 22.92 6.38 -3.11
CA ALA A 55 21.54 6.89 -3.04
C ALA A 55 20.66 6.24 -4.13
N SER A 56 19.40 5.98 -3.81
CA SER A 56 18.41 5.36 -4.70
C SER A 56 18.62 3.87 -5.02
N HIS A 57 19.63 3.21 -4.43
CA HIS A 57 19.78 1.76 -4.55
C HIS A 57 19.29 1.07 -3.27
N PRO A 58 18.26 0.19 -3.35
CA PRO A 58 17.81 -0.58 -2.20
C PRO A 58 18.88 -1.57 -1.77
N VAL A 59 19.24 -1.58 -0.49
CA VAL A 59 20.27 -2.45 0.08
C VAL A 59 19.72 -3.50 1.03
N MET A 60 18.46 -3.35 1.46
CA MET A 60 17.78 -4.32 2.30
C MET A 60 16.26 -4.13 2.16
N ALA A 61 15.49 -5.13 2.53
CA ALA A 61 14.05 -5.05 2.61
C ALA A 61 13.60 -5.06 4.06
N LEU A 62 12.66 -4.19 4.41
CA LEU A 62 12.04 -4.12 5.72
C LEU A 62 10.58 -4.53 5.59
N VAL A 63 10.19 -5.61 6.28
CA VAL A 63 8.82 -6.12 6.31
C VAL A 63 8.13 -5.62 7.57
N ASP A 64 7.12 -4.76 7.41
CA ASP A 64 6.33 -4.25 8.52
C ASP A 64 5.43 -5.37 9.09
N ARG A 65 5.52 -5.59 10.40
CA ARG A 65 4.73 -6.60 11.10
C ARG A 65 3.23 -6.27 11.12
N GLY A 66 2.87 -4.99 11.09
CA GLY A 66 1.49 -4.52 11.16
C GLY A 66 0.76 -4.47 9.81
N SER A 67 1.46 -4.66 8.69
CA SER A 67 0.90 -4.45 7.34
C SER A 67 0.50 -5.75 6.62
N PHE A 68 0.52 -6.91 7.30
CA PHE A 68 0.13 -8.17 6.68
C PHE A 68 -1.36 -8.21 6.36
N TYR A 69 -1.67 -8.57 5.14
CA TYR A 69 -3.02 -8.85 4.67
C TYR A 69 -3.02 -10.12 3.82
N VAL A 70 -4.18 -10.67 3.57
CA VAL A 70 -4.34 -11.82 2.68
C VAL A 70 -5.11 -11.39 1.44
N GLU A 71 -4.60 -11.75 0.28
CA GLU A 71 -5.27 -11.52 -0.98
C GLU A 71 -5.92 -12.84 -1.44
N GLY A 72 -7.25 -12.89 -1.37
CA GLY A 72 -8.05 -14.04 -1.78
C GLY A 72 -8.57 -13.86 -3.20
N TYR A 73 -8.35 -14.82 -4.08
CA TYR A 73 -8.80 -14.79 -5.47
C TYR A 73 -10.12 -15.56 -5.61
N PHE A 74 -11.23 -14.82 -5.72
CA PHE A 74 -12.58 -15.40 -5.83
C PHE A 74 -13.07 -15.35 -7.28
N GLU A 75 -13.88 -16.33 -7.65
CA GLU A 75 -14.58 -16.31 -8.93
C GLU A 75 -15.58 -15.17 -8.98
N GLU A 76 -15.69 -14.51 -10.12
CA GLU A 76 -16.60 -13.38 -10.35
C GLU A 76 -18.05 -13.72 -9.97
N THR A 77 -18.48 -14.95 -10.20
CA THR A 77 -19.82 -15.45 -9.87
C THR A 77 -20.12 -15.49 -8.37
N LYS A 78 -19.07 -15.50 -7.52
CA LYS A 78 -19.21 -15.56 -6.05
C LYS A 78 -19.15 -14.19 -5.39
N LEU A 79 -18.67 -13.15 -6.10
CA LEU A 79 -18.55 -11.81 -5.55
C LEU A 79 -19.85 -11.22 -5.01
N PRO A 80 -21.03 -11.41 -5.63
CA PRO A 80 -22.29 -10.86 -5.10
C PRO A 80 -22.65 -11.35 -3.71
N MET A 81 -22.06 -12.48 -3.28
CA MET A 81 -22.29 -13.06 -1.95
C MET A 81 -21.29 -12.59 -0.89
N ILE A 82 -20.26 -11.82 -1.28
CA ILE A 82 -19.20 -11.36 -0.40
C ILE A 82 -19.39 -9.84 -0.20
N HIS A 83 -19.43 -9.40 1.05
CA HIS A 83 -19.63 -8.00 1.39
C HIS A 83 -18.46 -7.46 2.22
N LEU A 84 -18.27 -6.16 2.19
CA LEU A 84 -17.28 -5.50 3.05
C LEU A 84 -17.62 -5.76 4.51
N GLY A 85 -16.59 -6.13 5.28
CA GLY A 85 -16.71 -6.47 6.70
C GLY A 85 -17.16 -7.91 6.98
N ASP A 86 -17.41 -8.74 5.95
CA ASP A 86 -17.70 -10.16 6.17
C ASP A 86 -16.54 -10.84 6.89
N ARG A 87 -16.89 -11.71 7.85
CA ARG A 87 -15.90 -12.47 8.60
C ARG A 87 -15.25 -13.52 7.71
N VAL A 88 -13.95 -13.64 7.87
CA VAL A 88 -13.15 -14.58 7.07
C VAL A 88 -12.32 -15.46 7.98
N THR A 89 -12.27 -16.73 7.64
CA THR A 89 -11.32 -17.68 8.23
C THR A 89 -10.19 -17.91 7.25
N VAL A 90 -8.97 -17.67 7.70
CA VAL A 90 -7.74 -17.86 6.93
C VAL A 90 -6.98 -19.05 7.49
N SER A 91 -6.69 -20.03 6.66
CA SER A 91 -5.86 -21.19 6.99
C SER A 91 -4.55 -21.09 6.20
N LEU A 92 -3.45 -20.89 6.91
CA LEU A 92 -2.13 -20.86 6.29
C LEU A 92 -1.66 -22.28 5.95
N MET A 93 -1.03 -22.45 4.80
CA MET A 93 -0.48 -23.75 4.42
C MET A 93 0.67 -24.12 5.38
N GLY A 94 0.54 -25.27 6.04
CA GLY A 94 1.51 -25.74 7.04
C GLY A 94 1.27 -25.27 8.47
N ALA A 95 0.29 -24.40 8.73
CA ALA A 95 -0.11 -24.02 10.08
C ALA A 95 -1.39 -24.78 10.50
N GLN A 96 -1.43 -25.28 11.72
CA GLN A 96 -2.64 -25.93 12.25
C GLN A 96 -3.69 -24.93 12.73
N GLN A 97 -3.26 -23.70 13.04
CA GLN A 97 -4.14 -22.68 13.59
C GLN A 97 -4.79 -21.86 12.48
N LYS A 98 -6.11 -21.70 12.60
CA LYS A 98 -6.89 -20.82 11.73
C LYS A 98 -6.83 -19.39 12.27
N LEU A 99 -6.66 -18.44 11.38
CA LEU A 99 -6.68 -17.02 11.69
C LEU A 99 -8.05 -16.45 11.35
N ALA A 100 -8.48 -15.49 12.15
CA ALA A 100 -9.67 -14.71 11.86
C ALA A 100 -9.29 -13.43 11.10
N GLY A 101 -10.22 -12.92 10.31
CA GLY A 101 -10.08 -11.67 9.58
C GLY A 101 -11.42 -11.20 9.05
N HIS A 102 -11.39 -10.12 8.30
CA HIS A 102 -12.57 -9.56 7.66
C HIS A 102 -12.23 -9.02 6.27
N VAL A 103 -13.23 -8.98 5.41
CA VAL A 103 -13.10 -8.40 4.06
C VAL A 103 -12.90 -6.88 4.19
N GLU A 104 -11.75 -6.39 3.75
CA GLU A 104 -11.37 -4.97 3.80
C GLU A 104 -11.75 -4.23 2.53
N SER A 105 -11.45 -4.81 1.37
CA SER A 105 -11.74 -4.18 0.08
C SER A 105 -11.78 -5.19 -1.06
N PHE A 106 -12.38 -4.76 -2.17
CA PHE A 106 -12.37 -5.46 -3.44
C PHE A 106 -11.50 -4.69 -4.43
N ALA A 107 -10.88 -5.39 -5.38
CA ALA A 107 -10.30 -4.72 -6.52
C ALA A 107 -11.42 -4.21 -7.42
N GLU A 108 -11.51 -2.88 -7.59
CA GLU A 108 -12.50 -2.24 -8.45
C GLU A 108 -12.19 -2.40 -9.94
N GLY A 109 -11.02 -2.90 -10.28
CA GLY A 109 -10.61 -3.15 -11.65
C GLY A 109 -9.57 -4.26 -11.74
N ILE A 110 -9.68 -5.07 -12.76
CA ILE A 110 -8.70 -6.07 -13.13
C ILE A 110 -8.19 -5.78 -14.55
N SER A 111 -6.90 -5.99 -14.75
CA SER A 111 -6.32 -5.89 -16.09
C SER A 111 -6.81 -7.06 -16.94
N ASP A 112 -7.46 -6.75 -18.05
CA ASP A 112 -7.83 -7.75 -19.04
C ASP A 112 -6.57 -8.24 -19.75
N ARG A 113 -6.23 -9.52 -19.61
CA ARG A 113 -5.04 -10.12 -20.22
C ARG A 113 -5.15 -10.22 -21.73
N ASP A 114 -6.38 -10.21 -22.25
CA ASP A 114 -6.63 -10.29 -23.69
C ASP A 114 -6.59 -8.90 -24.37
N ARG A 115 -6.51 -7.84 -23.57
CA ARG A 115 -6.31 -6.44 -24.00
C ARG A 115 -4.88 -5.99 -23.78
N THR A 116 -3.97 -6.36 -24.65
CA THR A 116 -2.66 -5.71 -24.71
C THR A 116 -2.79 -4.43 -25.52
N THR A 117 -2.59 -3.27 -24.88
CA THR A 117 -2.47 -2.00 -25.58
C THR A 117 -1.16 -2.01 -26.34
N GLY A 118 -1.23 -2.02 -27.68
CA GLY A 118 -0.05 -1.88 -28.53
C GLY A 118 0.63 -0.51 -28.30
N THR A 119 1.90 -0.41 -28.65
CA THR A 119 2.73 0.81 -28.53
C THR A 119 2.11 2.05 -29.21
N ASN A 120 1.11 1.88 -30.06
CA ASN A 120 0.41 2.93 -30.81
C ASN A 120 -0.97 3.28 -30.23
N LEU A 121 -1.26 2.94 -28.97
CA LEU A 121 -2.56 3.18 -28.29
C LEU A 121 -3.78 2.54 -28.99
N LEU A 122 -3.55 1.69 -30.00
CA LEU A 122 -4.61 0.92 -30.64
C LEU A 122 -4.80 -0.42 -29.92
N PRO A 123 -6.04 -0.88 -29.72
CA PRO A 123 -6.31 -2.19 -29.13
C PRO A 123 -5.77 -3.30 -30.06
N ASN A 124 -4.88 -4.11 -29.52
CA ASN A 124 -4.42 -5.31 -30.20
C ASN A 124 -5.49 -6.40 -29.99
N ILE A 125 -6.21 -6.74 -31.05
CA ILE A 125 -7.26 -7.76 -31.02
C ILE A 125 -6.60 -9.09 -31.35
N ASN A 126 -6.55 -10.00 -30.38
CA ASN A 126 -6.12 -11.37 -30.62
C ASN A 126 -7.23 -12.10 -31.41
N PRO A 127 -6.98 -12.62 -32.64
CA PRO A 127 -8.02 -13.24 -33.47
C PRO A 127 -8.50 -14.60 -32.96
N THR A 128 -7.87 -15.18 -31.93
CA THR A 128 -8.33 -16.41 -31.31
C THR A 128 -9.50 -16.14 -30.37
N PHE A 129 -10.71 -16.32 -30.88
CA PHE A 129 -11.93 -16.22 -30.10
C PHE A 129 -12.08 -17.47 -29.22
N ASN A 130 -11.77 -17.37 -27.92
CA ASN A 130 -12.16 -18.35 -26.95
C ASN A 130 -13.69 -18.21 -26.73
N TRP A 131 -14.48 -19.06 -27.35
CA TRP A 131 -15.94 -19.06 -27.23
C TRP A 131 -16.43 -19.41 -25.83
N VAL A 132 -15.59 -20.05 -25.03
CA VAL A 132 -15.87 -20.32 -23.60
C VAL A 132 -15.04 -19.35 -22.76
N ARG A 133 -15.67 -18.33 -22.22
CA ARG A 133 -15.06 -17.46 -21.20
C ARG A 133 -15.10 -18.15 -19.86
N LEU A 134 -13.94 -18.46 -19.33
CA LEU A 134 -13.81 -18.89 -17.92
C LEU A 134 -14.06 -17.69 -17.01
N ALA A 135 -14.75 -17.93 -15.89
CA ALA A 135 -14.96 -16.92 -14.87
C ALA A 135 -13.60 -16.33 -14.41
N GLN A 136 -13.50 -15.02 -14.43
CA GLN A 136 -12.31 -14.31 -13.98
C GLN A 136 -12.17 -14.44 -12.47
N ARG A 137 -10.93 -14.43 -11.97
CA ARG A 137 -10.65 -14.39 -10.54
C ARG A 137 -10.36 -12.96 -10.11
N ILE A 138 -11.15 -12.48 -9.18
CA ILE A 138 -11.05 -11.12 -8.68
C ILE A 138 -10.38 -11.15 -7.31
N PRO A 139 -9.30 -10.35 -7.10
CA PRO A 139 -8.65 -10.27 -5.82
C PRO A 139 -9.50 -9.52 -4.81
N VAL A 140 -9.66 -10.12 -3.65
CA VAL A 140 -10.34 -9.55 -2.47
C VAL A 140 -9.32 -9.45 -1.35
N ARG A 141 -9.16 -8.25 -0.81
CA ARG A 141 -8.25 -8.00 0.28
C ARG A 141 -8.92 -8.30 1.62
N VAL A 142 -8.27 -9.11 2.41
CA VAL A 142 -8.71 -9.53 3.73
C VAL A 142 -7.72 -8.99 4.76
N ALA A 143 -8.21 -8.16 5.67
CA ALA A 143 -7.44 -7.73 6.84
C ALA A 143 -7.47 -8.84 7.88
N LEU A 144 -6.31 -9.12 8.47
CA LEU A 144 -6.19 -10.08 9.56
C LEU A 144 -6.51 -9.41 10.89
N ASP A 145 -7.30 -10.07 11.70
CA ASP A 145 -7.48 -9.71 13.11
C ASP A 145 -6.17 -9.97 13.88
N PRO A 146 -6.03 -9.53 15.15
CA PRO A 146 -4.80 -9.70 15.91
C PRO A 146 -4.29 -11.15 15.86
N VAL A 147 -3.12 -11.33 15.24
CA VAL A 147 -2.51 -12.63 15.04
C VAL A 147 -1.83 -13.09 16.34
N PRO A 148 -2.10 -14.31 16.82
CA PRO A 148 -1.44 -14.87 17.99
C PRO A 148 0.09 -14.89 17.81
N ALA A 149 0.83 -14.63 18.90
CA ALA A 149 2.29 -14.52 18.87
C ALA A 149 3.02 -15.82 18.44
N ASN A 150 2.36 -16.96 18.54
CA ASN A 150 2.88 -18.28 18.14
C ASN A 150 2.77 -18.53 16.62
N VAL A 151 2.10 -17.67 15.86
CA VAL A 151 1.99 -17.80 14.39
C VAL A 151 2.97 -16.84 13.73
N ARG A 152 3.89 -17.40 12.96
CA ARG A 152 4.81 -16.60 12.14
C ARG A 152 4.22 -16.39 10.76
N LEU A 153 3.95 -15.13 10.42
CA LEU A 153 3.56 -14.74 9.08
C LEU A 153 4.79 -14.47 8.22
N VAL A 154 4.73 -14.95 6.97
CA VAL A 154 5.76 -14.70 5.96
C VAL A 154 5.08 -14.14 4.72
N ALA A 155 5.58 -13.03 4.19
CA ALA A 155 5.07 -12.45 2.94
C ALA A 155 5.23 -13.46 1.78
N GLY A 156 4.19 -13.62 0.97
CA GLY A 156 4.17 -14.60 -0.12
C GLY A 156 3.78 -16.03 0.29
N GLN A 157 3.40 -16.25 1.55
CA GLN A 157 2.91 -17.55 2.00
C GLN A 157 1.52 -17.84 1.44
N THR A 158 1.28 -19.09 1.02
CA THR A 158 -0.02 -19.54 0.53
C THR A 158 -1.01 -19.73 1.68
N ALA A 159 -2.22 -19.23 1.46
CA ALA A 159 -3.32 -19.35 2.41
C ALA A 159 -4.61 -19.78 1.71
N THR A 160 -5.47 -20.49 2.44
CA THR A 160 -6.85 -20.77 2.04
C THR A 160 -7.76 -19.81 2.77
N VAL A 161 -8.61 -19.12 2.02
CA VAL A 161 -9.54 -18.11 2.54
C VAL A 161 -10.96 -18.66 2.44
N GLN A 162 -11.68 -18.69 3.56
CA GLN A 162 -13.08 -19.06 3.64
C GLN A 162 -13.88 -17.86 4.17
N VAL A 163 -14.72 -17.29 3.32
CA VAL A 163 -15.62 -16.21 3.71
C VAL A 163 -16.84 -16.84 4.38
N LEU A 164 -17.19 -16.33 5.56
CA LEU A 164 -18.40 -16.70 6.28
C LEU A 164 -19.43 -15.61 5.95
N PRO A 165 -20.45 -15.90 5.11
CA PRO A 165 -21.43 -14.89 4.75
C PRO A 165 -22.13 -14.41 6.03
N GLY A 166 -21.92 -13.15 6.38
CA GLY A 166 -22.65 -12.49 7.45
C GLY A 166 -24.11 -12.35 7.05
N LYS A 167 -25.03 -12.34 8.02
CA LYS A 167 -26.41 -11.88 7.76
C LYS A 167 -26.31 -10.49 7.17
N ALA A 168 -26.86 -10.33 5.97
CA ALA A 168 -26.86 -9.06 5.23
C ALA A 168 -27.16 -7.89 6.15
N ARG A 169 -26.15 -7.08 6.44
CA ARG A 169 -26.34 -5.81 7.13
C ARG A 169 -26.96 -4.88 6.10
N PRO A 170 -28.11 -4.26 6.38
CA PRO A 170 -28.72 -3.35 5.41
C PRO A 170 -27.68 -2.27 5.05
N ALA A 171 -27.49 -2.06 3.76
CA ALA A 171 -26.58 -1.05 3.24
C ALA A 171 -26.89 0.30 3.90
N PRO A 172 -25.85 1.08 4.32
CA PRO A 172 -26.10 2.43 4.79
C PRO A 172 -26.82 3.18 3.68
N ARG A 173 -28.05 3.64 3.98
CA ARG A 173 -28.84 4.47 3.05
C ARG A 173 -27.93 5.61 2.58
N ALA A 174 -27.62 5.62 1.29
CA ALA A 174 -26.99 6.75 0.65
C ALA A 174 -27.83 7.98 1.02
N GLN A 175 -27.25 8.87 1.82
CA GLN A 175 -27.86 10.16 2.08
C GLN A 175 -27.98 10.84 0.72
N ALA A 176 -29.21 10.97 0.27
CA ALA A 176 -29.54 11.71 -0.94
C ALA A 176 -28.93 13.11 -0.78
N MET A 177 -27.92 13.37 -1.59
CA MET A 177 -27.31 14.68 -1.73
C MET A 177 -28.44 15.64 -2.15
N ALA A 178 -28.85 16.48 -1.23
CA ALA A 178 -29.86 17.53 -1.49
C ALA A 178 -29.35 18.40 -2.64
N ALA A 179 -30.11 18.45 -3.70
CA ALA A 179 -29.85 19.32 -4.84
C ALA A 179 -29.83 20.79 -4.36
N PRO A 180 -28.88 21.61 -4.80
CA PRO A 180 -28.87 23.02 -4.48
C PRO A 180 -30.08 23.70 -5.13
N GLY A 181 -30.86 24.41 -4.31
CA GLY A 181 -32.07 25.09 -4.68
C GLY A 181 -31.90 26.05 -5.88
N SER A 182 -32.86 26.00 -6.78
CA SER A 182 -33.00 26.94 -7.89
C SER A 182 -33.15 28.37 -7.36
N LEU A 183 -32.20 29.22 -7.66
CA LEU A 183 -32.33 30.65 -7.58
C LEU A 183 -33.45 31.08 -8.57
N LYS A 184 -34.59 31.48 -8.04
CA LYS A 184 -35.57 32.28 -8.78
C LYS A 184 -35.10 33.73 -8.76
N ASN A 185 -35.00 34.28 -9.91
CA ASN A 185 -34.99 35.69 -10.20
C ASN A 185 -36.43 36.16 -10.38
#